data_b9ed7f82cd6315c0c378c809185634ac
#
_entry.id   b9ed7f82cd6315c0c378c809185634ac
#
_cell.length_a   1.000
_cell.length_b   1.000
_cell.length_c   1.000
_cell.angle_alpha   90.00
_cell.angle_beta   90.00
_cell.angle_gamma   90.00
#
_symmetry.space_group_name_H-M   'P 1'
#
loop_
_entity.id
_entity.type
_entity.pdbx_description
1 polymer ?
#
loop_
_entity_poly.entity_id
_entity_poly.type
_entity_poly.pdbx_seq_one_letter_code
_entity_poly.pdbx_strand_id
1 'polypeptide(L)'
;MTSTAAEPAPVLACLGDLVEDVIVRLAGPINVASDTHSQISRRRGGSAANVAARAAALGHRARFLGQVGIDAIGTALLAELDAEGVDTTMVRRGGSTGTIVALVDHHGERTMLTDRRTCLDLDAPDPSWLDGVSVVHVPFYSL
;
A
#
# COMPACT_ATOMS: atom_id res chain seq x y z
N MET A 1 -21.09 26.40 32.65
CA MET A 1 -20.71 26.31 31.23
C MET A 1 -19.91 25.01 31.06
N THR A 2 -20.60 23.92 30.68
CA THR A 2 -19.96 22.62 30.41
C THR A 2 -19.30 22.72 29.04
N SER A 3 -17.96 22.76 29.01
CA SER A 3 -17.19 22.59 27.79
C SER A 3 -17.44 21.17 27.29
N THR A 4 -18.22 21.01 26.25
CA THR A 4 -18.29 19.78 25.46
C THR A 4 -16.94 19.61 24.80
N ALA A 5 -16.11 18.70 25.32
CA ALA A 5 -14.92 18.26 24.62
C ALA A 5 -15.37 17.77 23.23
N ALA A 6 -14.83 18.34 22.17
CA ALA A 6 -15.11 17.88 20.82
C ALA A 6 -14.74 16.41 20.71
N GLU A 7 -15.65 15.58 20.21
CA GLU A 7 -15.32 14.18 19.94
C GLU A 7 -14.09 14.09 19.02
N PRO A 8 -13.17 13.17 19.31
CA PRO A 8 -11.99 13.00 18.46
C PRO A 8 -12.42 12.71 17.03
N ALA A 9 -11.74 13.34 16.06
CA ALA A 9 -12.04 13.13 14.65
C ALA A 9 -11.94 11.64 14.28
N PRO A 10 -12.86 11.12 13.46
CA PRO A 10 -12.92 9.71 13.10
C PRO A 10 -11.64 9.25 12.39
N VAL A 11 -11.21 8.01 12.66
CA VAL A 11 -10.03 7.38 12.06
C VAL A 11 -10.49 6.29 11.09
N LEU A 12 -10.01 6.36 9.85
CA LEU A 12 -10.14 5.31 8.85
C LEU A 12 -8.91 4.38 8.95
N ALA A 13 -9.10 3.12 9.33
CA ALA A 13 -8.06 2.10 9.22
C ALA A 13 -8.16 1.37 7.87
N CYS A 14 -7.04 1.24 7.17
CA CYS A 14 -6.94 0.52 5.91
C CYS A 14 -6.06 -0.70 6.11
N LEU A 15 -6.66 -1.90 6.06
CA LEU A 15 -5.98 -3.18 6.26
C LEU A 15 -5.69 -3.85 4.91
N GLY A 16 -4.44 -4.19 4.64
CA GLY A 16 -4.07 -4.92 3.42
C GLY A 16 -2.61 -4.72 3.03
N ASP A 17 -2.36 -4.70 1.73
CA ASP A 17 -1.03 -4.69 1.15
C ASP A 17 -0.41 -3.29 1.01
N LEU A 18 0.92 -3.28 1.18
CA LEU A 18 1.83 -2.20 0.81
C LEU A 18 3.00 -2.86 0.06
N VAL A 19 3.14 -2.57 -1.21
CA VAL A 19 4.05 -3.23 -2.15
C VAL A 19 4.75 -2.21 -3.04
N GLU A 20 5.83 -2.64 -3.71
CA GLU A 20 6.43 -1.86 -4.79
C GLU A 20 5.74 -2.19 -6.11
N ASP A 21 5.22 -1.19 -6.82
CA ASP A 21 4.74 -1.31 -8.19
C ASP A 21 5.86 -0.93 -9.18
N VAL A 22 6.31 -1.90 -9.98
CA VAL A 22 7.23 -1.69 -11.10
C VAL A 22 6.41 -1.61 -12.38
N ILE A 23 6.24 -0.40 -12.91
CA ILE A 23 5.44 -0.15 -14.11
C ILE A 23 6.36 -0.19 -15.33
N VAL A 24 6.13 -1.13 -16.23
CA VAL A 24 6.86 -1.32 -17.47
C VAL A 24 5.96 -0.95 -18.65
N ARG A 25 6.21 0.21 -19.25
CA ARG A 25 5.50 0.65 -20.47
C ARG A 25 6.23 0.16 -21.68
N LEU A 26 5.61 -0.73 -22.43
CA LEU A 26 6.16 -1.32 -23.64
C LEU A 26 5.97 -0.38 -24.85
N ALA A 27 7.02 -0.15 -25.61
CA ALA A 27 6.95 0.62 -26.86
C ALA A 27 6.25 -0.14 -28.02
N GLY A 28 6.12 -1.46 -27.88
CA GLY A 28 5.53 -2.37 -28.87
C GLY A 28 5.41 -3.78 -28.31
N PRO A 29 5.21 -4.80 -29.14
CA PRO A 29 5.20 -6.20 -28.72
C PRO A 29 6.49 -6.61 -28.02
N ILE A 30 6.40 -7.56 -27.10
CA ILE A 30 7.58 -8.14 -26.45
C ILE A 30 8.37 -8.94 -27.47
N ASN A 31 9.66 -8.62 -27.64
CA ASN A 31 10.60 -9.37 -28.44
C ASN A 31 11.06 -10.61 -27.69
N VAL A 32 10.51 -11.76 -28.03
CA VAL A 32 10.84 -13.04 -27.37
C VAL A 32 12.33 -13.34 -27.58
N ALA A 33 13.00 -13.73 -26.49
CA ALA A 33 14.44 -14.04 -26.45
C ALA A 33 15.36 -12.89 -26.91
N SER A 34 14.90 -11.63 -26.80
CA SER A 34 15.66 -10.44 -27.17
C SER A 34 15.24 -9.25 -26.30
N ASP A 35 15.92 -8.10 -26.48
CA ASP A 35 15.61 -6.87 -25.76
C ASP A 35 14.32 -6.22 -26.28
N THR A 36 13.48 -5.77 -25.36
CA THR A 36 12.27 -5.01 -25.67
C THR A 36 12.41 -3.59 -25.13
N HIS A 37 12.33 -2.61 -25.99
CA HIS A 37 12.32 -1.21 -25.57
C HIS A 37 11.13 -0.90 -24.68
N SER A 38 11.42 -0.37 -23.48
CA SER A 38 10.41 -0.05 -22.48
C SER A 38 10.82 1.16 -21.62
N GLN A 39 9.83 1.80 -21.00
CA GLN A 39 10.04 2.76 -19.94
C GLN A 39 9.66 2.11 -18.62
N ILE A 40 10.57 2.14 -17.64
CA ILE A 40 10.37 1.50 -16.35
C ILE A 40 10.33 2.58 -15.27
N SER A 41 9.31 2.54 -14.44
CA SER A 41 9.17 3.39 -13.26
C SER A 41 8.76 2.56 -12.06
N ARG A 42 9.10 3.04 -10.85
CA ARG A 42 8.75 2.41 -9.58
C ARG A 42 7.87 3.36 -8.78
N ARG A 43 6.89 2.81 -8.08
CA ARG A 43 5.95 3.58 -7.25
C ARG A 43 5.52 2.73 -6.06
N ARG A 44 5.00 3.40 -5.06
CA ARG A 44 4.24 2.73 -4.02
C ARG A 44 2.96 2.16 -4.62
N GLY A 45 2.70 0.90 -4.31
CA GLY A 45 1.49 0.16 -4.63
C GLY A 45 0.80 -0.36 -3.38
N GLY A 46 -0.23 -1.14 -3.61
CA GLY A 46 -1.11 -1.68 -2.58
C GLY A 46 -2.41 -0.89 -2.45
N SER A 47 -3.53 -1.60 -2.57
CA SER A 47 -4.83 -0.92 -2.59
C SER A 47 -5.17 -0.29 -1.25
N ALA A 48 -4.94 -0.99 -0.14
CA ALA A 48 -5.18 -0.47 1.20
C ALA A 48 -4.31 0.77 1.49
N ALA A 49 -3.02 0.71 1.13
CA ALA A 49 -2.09 1.82 1.27
C ALA A 49 -2.53 3.04 0.45
N ASN A 50 -2.99 2.84 -0.79
CA ASN A 50 -3.46 3.91 -1.64
C ASN A 50 -4.74 4.58 -1.11
N VAL A 51 -5.66 3.81 -0.50
CA VAL A 51 -6.85 4.37 0.15
C VAL A 51 -6.46 5.19 1.37
N ALA A 52 -5.55 4.69 2.22
CA ALA A 52 -5.06 5.43 3.38
C ALA A 52 -4.41 6.77 2.98
N ALA A 53 -3.50 6.74 2.03
CA ALA A 53 -2.84 7.92 1.50
C ALA A 53 -3.83 8.94 0.92
N ARG A 54 -4.83 8.45 0.17
CA ARG A 54 -5.85 9.33 -0.40
C ARG A 54 -6.73 9.97 0.65
N ALA A 55 -7.10 9.23 1.69
CA ALA A 55 -7.85 9.76 2.82
C ALA A 55 -7.06 10.83 3.56
N ALA A 56 -5.77 10.59 3.83
CA ALA A 56 -4.89 11.58 4.45
C ALA A 56 -4.76 12.85 3.60
N ALA A 57 -4.57 12.72 2.28
CA ALA A 57 -4.51 13.85 1.35
C ALA A 57 -5.81 14.68 1.30
N LEU A 58 -6.94 14.09 1.67
CA LEU A 58 -8.23 14.78 1.81
C LEU A 58 -8.46 15.37 3.21
N GLY A 59 -7.46 15.32 4.09
CA GLY A 59 -7.51 15.87 5.44
C GLY A 59 -8.14 14.97 6.49
N HIS A 60 -8.37 13.69 6.19
CA HIS A 60 -8.89 12.71 7.13
C HIS A 60 -7.77 11.99 7.89
N ARG A 61 -8.03 11.58 9.12
CA ARG A 61 -7.12 10.72 9.87
C ARG A 61 -7.17 9.30 9.29
N ALA A 62 -6.04 8.83 8.77
CA ALA A 62 -5.91 7.50 8.19
C ALA A 62 -4.80 6.71 8.90
N ARG A 63 -5.05 5.42 9.16
CA ARG A 63 -4.09 4.46 9.70
C ARG A 63 -3.94 3.33 8.69
N PHE A 64 -2.70 2.98 8.36
CA PHE A 64 -2.42 1.79 7.55
C PHE A 64 -2.07 0.61 8.47
N LEU A 65 -2.70 -0.52 8.22
CA LEU A 65 -2.50 -1.79 8.89
C LEU A 65 -2.06 -2.82 7.87
N GLY A 66 -0.89 -3.39 8.07
CA GLY A 66 -0.30 -4.34 7.12
C GLY A 66 1.08 -4.79 7.56
N GLN A 67 1.75 -5.50 6.67
CA GLN A 67 3.13 -5.92 6.87
C GLN A 67 4.00 -5.54 5.68
N VAL A 68 5.24 -5.13 5.94
CA VAL A 68 6.27 -4.90 4.92
C VAL A 68 7.56 -5.60 5.32
N GLY A 69 8.43 -5.83 4.33
CA GLY A 69 9.73 -6.44 4.55
C GLY A 69 10.66 -5.64 5.47
N ILE A 70 11.66 -6.32 6.01
CA ILE A 70 12.78 -5.70 6.77
C ILE A 70 13.87 -5.22 5.78
N ASP A 71 13.50 -4.87 4.58
CA ASP A 71 14.37 -4.46 3.50
C ASP A 71 14.30 -2.94 3.23
N ALA A 72 15.17 -2.46 2.35
CA ALA A 72 15.23 -1.05 1.97
C ALA A 72 13.95 -0.57 1.28
N ILE A 73 13.30 -1.44 0.49
CA ILE A 73 12.05 -1.13 -0.20
C ILE A 73 10.94 -0.88 0.83
N GLY A 74 10.73 -1.82 1.77
CA GLY A 74 9.73 -1.66 2.83
C GLY A 74 9.96 -0.42 3.69
N THR A 75 11.23 -0.09 3.96
CA THR A 75 11.58 1.13 4.69
C THR A 75 11.20 2.39 3.91
N ALA A 76 11.49 2.43 2.61
CA ALA A 76 11.17 3.57 1.75
C ALA A 76 9.66 3.75 1.58
N LEU A 77 8.91 2.66 1.37
CA LEU A 77 7.45 2.70 1.22
C LEU A 77 6.74 3.20 2.49
N LEU A 78 7.22 2.79 3.68
CA LEU A 78 6.68 3.30 4.94
C LEU A 78 6.97 4.78 5.13
N ALA A 79 8.20 5.21 4.82
CA ALA A 79 8.57 6.62 4.93
C ALA A 79 7.74 7.50 3.97
N GLU A 80 7.39 6.99 2.78
CA GLU A 80 6.52 7.68 1.85
C GLU A 80 5.09 7.84 2.42
N LEU A 81 4.49 6.77 2.96
CA LEU A 81 3.17 6.83 3.59
C LEU A 81 3.14 7.78 4.80
N ASP A 82 4.15 7.72 5.64
CA ASP A 82 4.27 8.57 6.82
C ASP A 82 4.38 10.05 6.43
N ALA A 83 5.17 10.35 5.39
CA ALA A 83 5.29 11.71 4.83
C ALA A 83 3.98 12.24 4.23
N GLU A 84 3.09 11.36 3.77
CA GLU A 84 1.74 11.69 3.30
C GLU A 84 0.72 11.86 4.44
N GLY A 85 1.14 11.70 5.71
CA GLY A 85 0.32 11.90 6.90
C GLY A 85 -0.52 10.68 7.31
N VAL A 86 -0.17 9.49 6.85
CA VAL A 86 -0.79 8.23 7.28
C VAL A 86 -0.12 7.73 8.56
N ASP A 87 -0.92 7.34 9.56
CA ASP A 87 -0.42 6.65 10.75
C ASP A 87 0.07 5.24 10.38
N THR A 88 1.38 5.03 10.40
CA THR A 88 2.06 3.77 10.09
C THR A 88 2.61 3.06 11.32
N THR A 89 2.32 3.54 12.52
CA THR A 89 2.90 3.06 13.79
C THR A 89 2.60 1.60 14.10
N MET A 90 1.51 1.07 13.57
CA MET A 90 1.06 -0.32 13.78
C MET A 90 1.48 -1.28 12.64
N VAL A 91 2.26 -0.79 11.66
CA VAL A 91 2.71 -1.65 10.55
C VAL A 91 3.74 -2.65 11.03
N ARG A 92 3.52 -3.91 10.73
CA ARG A 92 4.47 -4.97 11.04
C ARG A 92 5.65 -4.96 10.08
N ARG A 93 6.81 -5.34 10.61
CA ARG A 93 8.03 -5.54 9.84
C ARG A 93 8.42 -7.01 9.88
N GLY A 94 8.50 -7.67 8.72
CA GLY A 94 8.85 -9.08 8.64
C GLY A 94 9.04 -9.57 7.21
N GLY A 95 9.93 -10.51 6.99
CA GLY A 95 10.19 -11.10 5.68
C GLY A 95 10.66 -10.10 4.62
N SER A 96 10.12 -10.21 3.42
CA SER A 96 10.47 -9.38 2.25
C SER A 96 9.26 -8.58 1.77
N THR A 97 9.51 -7.37 1.28
CA THR A 97 8.49 -6.52 0.65
C THR A 97 8.01 -7.12 -0.68
N GLY A 98 6.72 -7.11 -0.90
CA GLY A 98 6.11 -7.56 -2.15
C GLY A 98 6.41 -6.60 -3.31
N THR A 99 6.46 -7.16 -4.52
CA THR A 99 6.63 -6.41 -5.76
C THR A 99 5.59 -6.85 -6.78
N ILE A 100 4.96 -5.90 -7.44
CA ILE A 100 4.05 -6.15 -8.54
C ILE A 100 4.64 -5.51 -9.80
N VAL A 101 4.84 -6.30 -10.85
CA VAL A 101 5.26 -5.77 -12.15
C VAL A 101 4.03 -5.61 -13.02
N ALA A 102 3.73 -4.38 -13.42
CA ALA A 102 2.65 -4.05 -14.34
C ALA A 102 3.23 -3.82 -15.75
N LEU A 103 3.02 -4.76 -16.65
CA LEU A 103 3.30 -4.58 -18.05
C LEU A 103 2.14 -3.80 -18.68
N VAL A 104 2.43 -2.64 -19.23
CA VAL A 104 1.46 -1.79 -19.92
C VAL A 104 1.80 -1.78 -21.40
N ASP A 105 0.92 -2.31 -22.22
CA ASP A 105 1.13 -2.35 -23.66
C ASP A 105 0.80 -1.01 -24.36
N HIS A 106 0.98 -0.95 -25.67
CA HIS A 106 0.74 0.25 -26.47
C HIS A 106 -0.76 0.62 -26.61
N HIS A 107 -1.68 -0.26 -26.20
CA HIS A 107 -3.11 0.01 -26.08
C HIS A 107 -3.51 0.50 -24.69
N GLY A 108 -2.57 0.47 -23.73
CA GLY A 108 -2.82 0.80 -22.33
C GLY A 108 -3.34 -0.37 -21.48
N GLU A 109 -3.43 -1.58 -22.05
CA GLU A 109 -3.82 -2.78 -21.32
C GLU A 109 -2.73 -3.20 -20.35
N ARG A 110 -3.14 -3.68 -19.18
CA ARG A 110 -2.22 -4.04 -18.10
C ARG A 110 -2.24 -5.52 -17.81
N THR A 111 -1.05 -6.12 -17.83
CA THR A 111 -0.81 -7.48 -17.33
C THR A 111 0.01 -7.38 -16.05
N MET A 112 -0.49 -7.99 -14.96
CA MET A 112 0.13 -7.90 -13.64
C MET A 112 0.86 -9.20 -13.32
N LEU A 113 2.16 -9.09 -12.98
CA LEU A 113 2.95 -10.17 -12.40
C LEU A 113 3.10 -9.87 -10.92
N THR A 114 2.48 -10.69 -10.08
CA THR A 114 2.30 -10.35 -8.66
C THR A 114 3.10 -11.29 -7.77
N ASP A 115 4.01 -10.72 -6.98
CA ASP A 115 4.70 -11.41 -5.90
C ASP A 115 4.49 -10.60 -4.60
N ARG A 116 3.52 -11.00 -3.79
CA ARG A 116 3.16 -10.29 -2.56
C ARG A 116 4.05 -10.62 -1.37
N ARG A 117 4.88 -11.67 -1.48
CA ARG A 117 5.76 -12.08 -0.38
C ARG A 117 4.97 -12.20 0.93
N THR A 118 5.48 -11.54 1.98
CA THR A 118 4.91 -11.56 3.33
C THR A 118 3.95 -10.40 3.62
N CYS A 119 3.58 -9.59 2.63
CA CYS A 119 2.80 -8.38 2.89
C CYS A 119 1.36 -8.64 3.38
N LEU A 120 0.87 -9.86 3.23
CA LEU A 120 -0.43 -10.31 3.73
C LEU A 120 -0.33 -11.31 4.90
N ASP A 121 0.88 -11.58 5.40
CA ASP A 121 1.10 -12.48 6.56
C ASP A 121 0.75 -11.73 7.85
N LEU A 122 -0.55 -11.57 8.10
CA LEU A 122 -1.09 -10.84 9.25
C LEU A 122 -1.61 -11.80 10.33
N ASP A 123 -0.90 -12.88 10.58
CA ASP A 123 -1.22 -13.83 11.65
C ASP A 123 -1.33 -13.11 13.00
N ALA A 124 -2.32 -13.48 13.80
CA ALA A 124 -2.58 -12.93 15.12
C ALA A 124 -2.63 -11.38 15.12
N PRO A 125 -3.69 -10.79 14.56
CA PRO A 125 -3.87 -9.33 14.60
C PRO A 125 -3.95 -8.84 16.06
N ASP A 126 -3.31 -7.69 16.33
CA ASP A 126 -3.33 -7.08 17.64
C ASP A 126 -4.64 -6.27 17.79
N PRO A 127 -5.45 -6.53 18.83
CA PRO A 127 -6.68 -5.76 19.06
C PRO A 127 -6.46 -4.24 19.12
N SER A 128 -5.29 -3.77 19.59
CA SER A 128 -4.95 -2.35 19.67
C SER A 128 -4.87 -1.66 18.28
N TRP A 129 -4.77 -2.42 17.18
CA TRP A 129 -4.82 -1.86 15.84
C TRP A 129 -6.08 -1.06 15.58
N LEU A 130 -7.18 -1.42 16.26
CA LEU A 130 -8.48 -0.80 16.09
C LEU A 130 -8.79 0.27 17.16
N ASP A 131 -7.86 0.58 18.05
CA ASP A 131 -8.06 1.60 19.06
C ASP A 131 -8.32 2.97 18.42
N GLY A 132 -9.49 3.56 18.74
CA GLY A 132 -9.92 4.84 18.18
C GLY A 132 -10.32 4.82 16.70
N VAL A 133 -10.40 3.63 16.08
CA VAL A 133 -10.83 3.46 14.69
C VAL A 133 -12.35 3.53 14.59
N SER A 134 -12.85 4.30 13.64
CA SER A 134 -14.28 4.45 13.36
C SER A 134 -14.75 3.62 12.18
N VAL A 135 -13.87 3.42 11.18
CA VAL A 135 -14.16 2.67 9.94
C VAL A 135 -12.96 1.85 9.55
N VAL A 136 -13.19 0.62 9.12
CA VAL A 136 -12.14 -0.25 8.55
C VAL A 136 -12.43 -0.48 7.07
N HIS A 137 -11.41 -0.24 6.23
CA HIS A 137 -11.40 -0.59 4.82
C HIS A 137 -10.50 -1.80 4.60
N VAL A 138 -11.04 -2.84 3.97
CA VAL A 138 -10.29 -4.05 3.58
C VAL A 138 -10.57 -4.33 2.11
N PRO A 139 -9.57 -4.29 1.22
CA PRO A 139 -9.75 -4.69 -0.17
C PRO A 139 -10.10 -6.19 -0.26
N PHE A 140 -11.03 -6.55 -1.14
CA PHE A 140 -11.54 -7.93 -1.24
C PHE A 140 -10.44 -8.99 -1.43
N TYR A 141 -9.39 -8.67 -2.20
CA TYR A 141 -8.27 -9.59 -2.44
C TYR A 141 -7.19 -9.61 -1.34
N SER A 142 -7.44 -8.91 -0.23
CA SER A 142 -6.65 -8.98 1.00
C SER A 142 -7.30 -9.85 2.08
N LEU A 143 -8.40 -10.54 1.73
CA LEU A 143 -9.14 -11.46 2.60
C LEU A 143 -8.73 -12.90 2.35
#